data_03adb0a423eeb6c8859e2f968c3a7308
#
_entry.id   03adb0a423eeb6c8859e2f968c3a7308
#
_cell.length_a   1.000
_cell.length_b   1.000
_cell.length_c   1.000
_cell.angle_alpha   90.00
_cell.angle_beta   90.00
_cell.angle_gamma   90.00
#
_symmetry.space_group_name_H-M   'P 1'
#
loop_
_entity.id
_entity.type
_entity.pdbx_description
1 polymer ?
#
loop_
_entity_poly.entity_id
_entity_poly.type
_entity_poly.pdbx_seq_one_letter_code
_entity_poly.pdbx_strand_id
1 'polypeptide(L)'
;MDRGGIILSLDAKEFISKFETFCPLWLAEEGDPCGLHLGTLDKKIERVMMTLDVRPEVVKEAIDKNIDLIIAKHPPIFRPVSRLTADDPQTKMYIDLLKHDIAVYAAHTNMDIIWDGLNDWFCEMLGVNVDNYLVKTHEISFKKLAVYVPIEDSRKMRQALADTGAGMQGNYRNTSYSLVGTGRFTPNAQANPAIGRSDQEEKVQEARIEVVFPETIQEKVLQAMFAVHPYEEPAYDILPLDNPGESFGLGRIGHLDTAVDIEDFVQKVKTTFQLDGLRLVQPKKAKQKVQNIAICGGSAGKFYPEAIKSCADVYITGDVNYHTAHDMQS
;
A
#
# COMPACT_ATOMS: atom_id res chain seq x y z
N MET A 1 -22.65 26.66 -26.40
CA MET A 1 -23.33 26.71 -25.09
C MET A 1 -22.35 26.21 -24.07
N ASP A 2 -21.72 27.14 -23.42
CA ASP A 2 -20.72 26.87 -22.37
C ASP A 2 -21.47 26.35 -21.14
N ARG A 3 -21.31 25.08 -20.82
CA ARG A 3 -21.79 24.53 -19.54
C ARG A 3 -20.77 24.96 -18.48
N GLY A 4 -21.05 26.12 -17.86
CA GLY A 4 -20.30 26.58 -16.71
C GLY A 4 -20.30 25.51 -15.60
N GLY A 5 -19.38 24.58 -15.67
CA GLY A 5 -19.09 23.63 -14.59
C GLY A 5 -18.49 24.43 -13.44
N ILE A 6 -18.98 24.20 -12.24
CA ILE A 6 -18.30 24.66 -11.01
C ILE A 6 -16.95 23.93 -10.97
N ILE A 7 -15.87 24.67 -11.21
CA ILE A 7 -14.52 24.15 -11.02
C ILE A 7 -14.30 24.08 -9.51
N LEU A 8 -14.31 22.87 -8.96
CA LEU A 8 -13.98 22.62 -7.56
C LEU A 8 -12.47 22.54 -7.42
N SER A 9 -11.89 23.58 -6.86
CA SER A 9 -10.47 23.57 -6.46
C SER A 9 -10.32 22.72 -5.19
N LEU A 10 -9.45 21.68 -5.26
CA LEU A 10 -9.15 20.77 -4.16
C LEU A 10 -7.78 21.09 -3.56
N ASP A 11 -7.60 20.79 -2.28
CA ASP A 11 -6.27 20.79 -1.66
C ASP A 11 -5.47 19.59 -2.15
N ALA A 12 -4.24 19.81 -2.64
CA ALA A 12 -3.43 18.75 -3.21
C ALA A 12 -3.00 17.72 -2.17
N LYS A 13 -2.75 18.13 -0.92
CA LYS A 13 -2.45 17.20 0.18
C LYS A 13 -3.66 16.33 0.50
N GLU A 14 -4.86 16.91 0.54
CA GLU A 14 -6.09 16.15 0.78
C GLU A 14 -6.34 15.15 -0.37
N PHE A 15 -6.13 15.56 -1.61
CA PHE A 15 -6.28 14.70 -2.77
C PHE A 15 -5.30 13.50 -2.71
N ILE A 16 -4.01 13.76 -2.47
CA ILE A 16 -3.00 12.70 -2.35
C ILE A 16 -3.25 11.82 -1.13
N SER A 17 -3.66 12.38 0.00
CA SER A 17 -4.02 11.57 1.19
C SER A 17 -5.16 10.59 0.88
N LYS A 18 -6.16 10.99 0.10
CA LYS A 18 -7.23 10.08 -0.37
C LYS A 18 -6.69 9.03 -1.35
N PHE A 19 -5.81 9.43 -2.27
CA PHE A 19 -5.15 8.49 -3.18
C PHE A 19 -4.31 7.45 -2.42
N GLU A 20 -3.57 7.88 -1.40
CA GLU A 20 -2.77 6.99 -0.54
C GLU A 20 -3.62 6.08 0.35
N THR A 21 -4.90 6.38 0.56
CA THR A 21 -5.84 5.43 1.19
C THR A 21 -6.05 4.19 0.31
N PHE A 22 -6.05 4.38 -1.00
CA PHE A 22 -6.12 3.28 -1.97
C PHE A 22 -4.75 2.67 -2.23
N CYS A 23 -3.74 3.49 -2.50
CA CYS A 23 -2.40 3.04 -2.90
C CYS A 23 -1.32 3.61 -1.96
N PRO A 24 -1.18 3.06 -0.74
CA PRO A 24 -0.32 3.61 0.29
C PRO A 24 1.17 3.44 -0.04
N LEU A 25 1.98 4.41 0.38
CA LEU A 25 3.43 4.41 0.12
C LEU A 25 4.15 3.25 0.80
N TRP A 26 3.67 2.77 1.95
CA TRP A 26 4.32 1.68 2.69
C TRP A 26 4.29 0.34 1.95
N LEU A 27 3.45 0.20 0.91
CA LEU A 27 3.44 -0.98 0.03
C LEU A 27 4.54 -0.95 -1.04
N ALA A 28 5.25 0.17 -1.22
CA ALA A 28 6.35 0.20 -2.18
C ALA A 28 7.46 -0.78 -1.78
N GLU A 29 8.13 -1.39 -2.77
CA GLU A 29 9.32 -2.19 -2.50
C GLU A 29 10.40 -1.34 -1.83
N GLU A 30 11.27 -1.98 -1.04
CA GLU A 30 12.35 -1.29 -0.35
C GLU A 30 13.27 -0.54 -1.34
N GLY A 31 13.45 0.75 -1.11
CA GLY A 31 14.27 1.62 -1.98
C GLY A 31 13.57 2.10 -3.24
N ASP A 32 12.30 1.75 -3.45
CA ASP A 32 11.53 2.25 -4.57
C ASP A 32 11.09 3.70 -4.35
N PRO A 33 11.44 4.65 -5.25
CA PRO A 33 11.14 6.06 -5.06
C PRO A 33 9.67 6.38 -5.42
N CYS A 34 8.73 5.98 -4.58
CA CYS A 34 7.33 6.41 -4.66
C CYS A 34 7.11 7.75 -3.94
N GLY A 35 6.03 8.45 -4.27
CA GLY A 35 5.63 9.69 -3.63
C GLY A 35 5.90 10.95 -4.46
N LEU A 36 6.01 12.11 -3.79
CA LEU A 36 6.25 13.39 -4.44
C LEU A 36 7.69 13.50 -4.95
N HIS A 37 7.84 13.71 -6.27
CA HIS A 37 9.14 13.83 -6.94
C HIS A 37 9.54 15.27 -7.27
N LEU A 38 8.56 16.06 -7.69
CA LEU A 38 8.78 17.46 -8.13
C LEU A 38 7.66 18.34 -7.61
N GLY A 39 7.98 19.61 -7.37
CA GLY A 39 7.02 20.61 -6.94
C GLY A 39 6.61 20.49 -5.47
N THR A 40 5.40 20.91 -5.17
CA THR A 40 4.81 20.91 -3.82
C THR A 40 3.35 20.49 -3.86
N LEU A 41 2.91 19.84 -2.78
CA LEU A 41 1.47 19.59 -2.53
C LEU A 41 0.81 20.69 -1.68
N ASP A 42 1.57 21.71 -1.26
CA ASP A 42 1.02 22.85 -0.51
C ASP A 42 0.40 23.87 -1.47
N LYS A 43 -0.65 23.43 -2.19
CA LYS A 43 -1.36 24.22 -3.18
C LYS A 43 -2.75 23.66 -3.47
N LYS A 44 -3.55 24.49 -4.13
CA LYS A 44 -4.83 24.07 -4.71
C LYS A 44 -4.61 23.49 -6.10
N ILE A 45 -5.38 22.47 -6.45
CA ILE A 45 -5.36 21.82 -7.76
C ILE A 45 -6.77 21.79 -8.36
N GLU A 46 -6.84 21.92 -9.67
CA GLU A 46 -8.07 21.82 -10.47
C GLU A 46 -7.97 20.73 -11.53
N ARG A 47 -6.74 20.51 -12.04
CA ARG A 47 -6.48 19.58 -13.13
C ARG A 47 -5.38 18.60 -12.78
N VAL A 48 -5.70 17.32 -12.88
CA VAL A 48 -4.78 16.21 -12.66
C VAL A 48 -4.59 15.46 -13.96
N MET A 49 -3.34 15.15 -14.30
CA MET A 49 -2.98 14.29 -15.41
C MET A 49 -2.44 12.96 -14.87
N MET A 50 -2.86 11.85 -15.46
CA MET A 50 -2.27 10.54 -15.20
C MET A 50 -1.45 10.09 -16.40
N THR A 51 -0.26 9.54 -16.15
CA THR A 51 0.64 9.06 -17.21
C THR A 51 1.42 7.83 -16.76
N LEU A 52 1.85 7.02 -17.72
CA LEU A 52 2.80 5.95 -17.45
C LEU A 52 4.19 6.53 -17.19
N ASP A 53 4.69 7.36 -18.12
CA ASP A 53 6.01 7.97 -18.10
C ASP A 53 5.92 9.50 -18.17
N VAL A 54 6.78 10.19 -17.45
CA VAL A 54 6.96 11.64 -17.59
C VAL A 54 8.03 11.87 -18.67
N ARG A 55 7.56 12.24 -19.88
CA ARG A 55 8.40 12.48 -21.07
C ARG A 55 8.23 13.92 -21.57
N PRO A 56 9.12 14.42 -22.45
CA PRO A 56 9.05 15.79 -22.97
C PRO A 56 7.67 16.14 -23.57
N GLU A 57 7.07 15.22 -24.32
CA GLU A 57 5.74 15.39 -24.91
C GLU A 57 4.63 15.48 -23.84
N VAL A 58 4.72 14.67 -22.76
CA VAL A 58 3.79 14.71 -21.63
C VAL A 58 3.92 16.03 -20.87
N VAL A 59 5.16 16.48 -20.62
CA VAL A 59 5.42 17.77 -19.97
C VAL A 59 4.85 18.92 -20.80
N LYS A 60 5.07 18.90 -22.12
CA LYS A 60 4.50 19.90 -23.02
C LYS A 60 2.98 19.90 -22.95
N GLU A 61 2.34 18.75 -23.03
CA GLU A 61 0.88 18.62 -22.92
C GLU A 61 0.36 19.11 -21.56
N ALA A 62 1.06 18.80 -20.46
CA ALA A 62 0.70 19.26 -19.12
C ALA A 62 0.73 20.78 -19.01
N ILE A 63 1.75 21.43 -19.60
CA ILE A 63 1.87 22.89 -19.68
C ILE A 63 0.73 23.48 -20.53
N ASP A 64 0.54 22.96 -21.74
CA ASP A 64 -0.49 23.45 -22.68
C ASP A 64 -1.92 23.34 -22.09
N LYS A 65 -2.17 22.34 -21.23
CA LYS A 65 -3.46 22.08 -20.57
C LYS A 65 -3.59 22.69 -19.18
N ASN A 66 -2.59 23.42 -18.70
CA ASN A 66 -2.50 23.99 -17.35
C ASN A 66 -2.78 22.92 -16.28
N ILE A 67 -2.03 21.81 -16.30
CA ILE A 67 -2.11 20.76 -15.30
C ILE A 67 -1.41 21.21 -14.03
N ASP A 68 -2.02 20.93 -12.87
CA ASP A 68 -1.46 21.27 -11.56
C ASP A 68 -0.67 20.12 -10.94
N LEU A 69 -1.11 18.88 -11.20
CA LEU A 69 -0.54 17.66 -10.63
C LEU A 69 -0.50 16.55 -11.68
N ILE A 70 0.67 15.92 -11.84
CA ILE A 70 0.83 14.68 -12.60
C ILE A 70 0.96 13.52 -11.62
N ILE A 71 0.13 12.49 -11.79
CA ILE A 71 0.33 11.18 -11.16
C ILE A 71 0.96 10.27 -12.20
N ALA A 72 2.20 9.88 -11.98
CA ALA A 72 2.97 9.03 -12.87
C ALA A 72 3.09 7.60 -12.32
N LYS A 73 2.98 6.60 -13.20
CA LYS A 73 3.27 5.20 -12.81
C LYS A 73 4.78 5.03 -12.58
N HIS A 74 5.60 5.50 -13.53
CA HIS A 74 7.05 5.45 -13.39
C HIS A 74 7.59 6.74 -12.77
N PRO A 75 8.42 6.64 -11.71
CA PRO A 75 9.03 7.80 -11.08
C PRO A 75 9.99 8.51 -12.05
N PRO A 76 9.82 9.83 -12.28
CA PRO A 76 10.69 10.55 -13.20
C PRO A 76 12.13 10.64 -12.68
N ILE A 77 12.31 10.61 -11.37
CA ILE A 77 13.63 10.62 -10.71
C ILE A 77 13.85 9.27 -10.04
N PHE A 78 14.40 8.32 -10.77
CA PHE A 78 14.72 6.99 -10.22
C PHE A 78 16.06 6.95 -9.47
N ARG A 79 16.99 7.87 -9.84
CA ARG A 79 18.29 8.03 -9.19
C ARG A 79 18.50 9.50 -8.83
N PRO A 80 19.22 9.80 -7.73
CA PRO A 80 19.49 11.17 -7.34
C PRO A 80 20.07 12.00 -8.49
N VAL A 81 19.54 13.22 -8.67
CA VAL A 81 19.98 14.15 -9.69
C VAL A 81 21.08 15.03 -9.10
N SER A 82 22.26 15.00 -9.70
CA SER A 82 23.42 15.80 -9.22
C SER A 82 23.47 17.23 -9.76
N ARG A 83 22.82 17.49 -10.89
CA ARG A 83 22.79 18.81 -11.56
C ARG A 83 21.46 19.03 -12.24
N LEU A 84 20.94 20.26 -12.18
CA LEU A 84 19.76 20.70 -12.92
C LEU A 84 20.19 21.74 -13.95
N THR A 85 20.35 21.31 -15.20
CA THR A 85 20.69 22.16 -16.32
C THR A 85 19.70 22.03 -17.45
N ALA A 86 19.47 23.10 -18.20
CA ALA A 86 18.57 23.07 -19.35
C ALA A 86 19.16 22.43 -20.60
N ASP A 87 20.46 22.12 -20.58
CA ASP A 87 21.19 21.49 -21.69
C ASP A 87 20.95 19.97 -21.76
N ASP A 88 20.60 19.35 -20.64
CA ASP A 88 20.20 17.96 -20.56
C ASP A 88 18.67 17.84 -20.71
N PRO A 89 18.17 17.05 -21.68
CA PRO A 89 16.74 16.93 -21.94
C PRO A 89 15.90 16.46 -20.72
N GLN A 90 16.46 15.57 -19.90
CA GLN A 90 15.76 15.04 -18.74
C GLN A 90 15.65 16.09 -17.63
N THR A 91 16.75 16.75 -17.28
CA THR A 91 16.72 17.80 -16.25
C THR A 91 16.01 19.06 -16.73
N LYS A 92 16.00 19.31 -18.05
CA LYS A 92 15.15 20.36 -18.65
C LYS A 92 13.67 20.13 -18.37
N MET A 93 13.16 18.89 -18.48
CA MET A 93 11.76 18.57 -18.12
C MET A 93 11.46 18.93 -16.67
N TYR A 94 12.37 18.63 -15.75
CA TYR A 94 12.18 18.96 -14.32
C TYR A 94 12.12 20.47 -14.10
N ILE A 95 13.01 21.22 -14.79
CA ILE A 95 13.02 22.68 -14.75
C ILE A 95 11.72 23.25 -15.31
N ASP A 96 11.22 22.71 -16.42
CA ASP A 96 10.00 23.20 -17.06
C ASP A 96 8.77 22.92 -16.17
N LEU A 97 8.67 21.76 -15.54
CA LEU A 97 7.63 21.43 -14.58
C LEU A 97 7.63 22.37 -13.38
N LEU A 98 8.81 22.61 -12.78
CA LEU A 98 8.95 23.51 -11.64
C LEU A 98 8.63 24.97 -11.99
N LYS A 99 9.00 25.45 -13.20
CA LYS A 99 8.68 26.81 -13.67
C LYS A 99 7.17 27.03 -13.86
N HIS A 100 6.42 25.97 -14.18
CA HIS A 100 4.98 26.04 -14.39
C HIS A 100 4.19 25.58 -13.17
N ASP A 101 4.86 25.42 -12.02
CA ASP A 101 4.26 24.97 -10.77
C ASP A 101 3.49 23.66 -10.91
N ILE A 102 3.98 22.71 -11.73
CA ILE A 102 3.39 21.40 -11.91
C ILE A 102 4.07 20.42 -10.94
N ALA A 103 3.29 19.85 -10.02
CA ALA A 103 3.78 18.81 -9.14
C ALA A 103 3.74 17.45 -9.83
N VAL A 104 4.69 16.56 -9.49
CA VAL A 104 4.71 15.17 -9.98
C VAL A 104 4.78 14.20 -8.81
N TYR A 105 3.80 13.34 -8.74
CA TYR A 105 3.70 12.27 -7.74
C TYR A 105 3.78 10.91 -8.42
N ALA A 106 4.62 10.00 -7.92
CA ALA A 106 4.80 8.66 -8.48
C ALA A 106 4.13 7.58 -7.61
N ALA A 107 3.37 6.69 -8.27
CA ALA A 107 2.83 5.46 -7.69
C ALA A 107 3.36 4.27 -8.50
N HIS A 108 4.44 3.66 -8.05
CA HIS A 108 5.21 2.66 -8.81
C HIS A 108 4.90 1.24 -8.33
N THR A 109 5.77 0.61 -7.56
CA THR A 109 5.58 -0.77 -7.12
C THR A 109 4.42 -0.94 -6.14
N ASN A 110 4.07 0.08 -5.37
CA ASN A 110 2.87 0.06 -4.53
C ASN A 110 1.57 -0.16 -5.34
N MET A 111 1.48 0.40 -6.56
CA MET A 111 0.35 0.19 -7.48
C MET A 111 0.34 -1.24 -8.07
N ASP A 112 1.49 -1.90 -8.14
CA ASP A 112 1.60 -3.28 -8.59
C ASP A 112 1.28 -4.30 -7.48
N ILE A 113 1.42 -3.87 -6.21
CA ILE A 113 1.28 -4.73 -5.03
C ILE A 113 -0.14 -4.67 -4.45
N ILE A 114 -0.75 -3.48 -4.38
CA ILE A 114 -2.07 -3.29 -3.77
C ILE A 114 -3.13 -4.16 -4.44
N TRP A 115 -4.11 -4.65 -3.65
CA TRP A 115 -5.33 -5.27 -4.17
C TRP A 115 -6.18 -4.24 -4.92
N ASP A 116 -6.88 -4.68 -5.95
CA ASP A 116 -7.59 -3.83 -6.92
C ASP A 116 -6.64 -2.87 -7.68
N GLY A 117 -5.35 -3.16 -7.68
CA GLY A 117 -4.33 -2.40 -8.38
C GLY A 117 -4.11 -2.87 -9.83
N LEU A 118 -2.94 -2.50 -10.38
CA LEU A 118 -2.63 -2.70 -11.80
C LEU A 118 -2.69 -4.17 -12.24
N ASN A 119 -2.16 -5.08 -11.42
CA ASN A 119 -2.16 -6.51 -11.76
C ASN A 119 -3.56 -7.14 -11.68
N ASP A 120 -4.44 -6.66 -10.81
CA ASP A 120 -5.85 -7.07 -10.75
C ASP A 120 -6.59 -6.60 -12.00
N TRP A 121 -6.35 -5.36 -12.46
CA TRP A 121 -6.95 -4.84 -13.69
C TRP A 121 -6.51 -5.63 -14.92
N PHE A 122 -5.26 -6.07 -14.99
CA PHE A 122 -4.81 -6.96 -16.06
C PHE A 122 -5.58 -8.31 -16.04
N CYS A 123 -5.80 -8.87 -14.85
CA CYS A 123 -6.59 -10.08 -14.69
C CYS A 123 -8.04 -9.86 -15.14
N GLU A 124 -8.69 -8.79 -14.70
CA GLU A 124 -10.06 -8.43 -15.07
C GLU A 124 -10.21 -8.29 -16.60
N MET A 125 -9.31 -7.53 -17.24
CA MET A 125 -9.31 -7.34 -18.70
C MET A 125 -9.16 -8.65 -19.47
N LEU A 126 -8.46 -9.62 -18.91
CA LEU A 126 -8.27 -10.95 -19.51
C LEU A 126 -9.31 -11.97 -19.05
N GLY A 127 -10.26 -11.61 -18.17
CA GLY A 127 -11.24 -12.52 -17.60
C GLY A 127 -10.61 -13.62 -16.76
N VAL A 128 -9.56 -13.29 -16.02
CA VAL A 128 -8.90 -14.17 -15.05
C VAL A 128 -9.48 -13.89 -13.66
N ASN A 129 -10.07 -14.90 -13.05
CA ASN A 129 -10.50 -14.84 -11.65
C ASN A 129 -9.26 -14.93 -10.75
N VAL A 130 -9.01 -13.89 -9.97
CA VAL A 130 -7.83 -13.81 -9.10
C VAL A 130 -8.01 -14.71 -7.89
N ASP A 131 -7.02 -15.57 -7.62
CA ASP A 131 -6.98 -16.46 -6.47
C ASP A 131 -6.05 -15.90 -5.38
N ASN A 132 -4.89 -15.34 -5.78
CA ASN A 132 -3.88 -14.80 -4.86
C ASN A 132 -2.85 -13.92 -5.59
N TYR A 133 -1.91 -13.32 -4.83
CA TYR A 133 -0.69 -12.72 -5.39
C TYR A 133 0.30 -13.81 -5.85
N LEU A 134 1.16 -13.45 -6.80
CA LEU A 134 2.22 -14.34 -7.29
C LEU A 134 3.40 -14.40 -6.29
N VAL A 135 3.83 -13.26 -5.76
CA VAL A 135 4.96 -13.15 -4.82
C VAL A 135 4.53 -12.32 -3.62
N LYS A 136 4.54 -12.90 -2.42
CA LYS A 136 4.28 -12.16 -1.17
C LYS A 136 5.40 -11.14 -0.94
N THR A 137 5.04 -9.90 -0.68
CA THR A 137 5.99 -8.81 -0.39
C THR A 137 5.77 -8.19 0.97
N HIS A 138 4.52 -7.98 1.38
CA HIS A 138 4.16 -7.29 2.62
C HIS A 138 3.12 -8.09 3.40
N GLU A 139 3.12 -7.85 4.70
CA GLU A 139 2.09 -8.37 5.62
C GLU A 139 1.89 -7.37 6.74
N ILE A 140 0.65 -7.09 7.08
CA ILE A 140 0.31 -6.28 8.24
C ILE A 140 0.25 -7.21 9.44
N SER A 141 1.21 -7.10 10.35
CA SER A 141 1.25 -7.86 11.59
C SER A 141 0.19 -7.37 12.57
N PHE A 142 -0.31 -8.27 13.41
CA PHE A 142 -1.15 -7.89 14.54
C PHE A 142 -0.33 -7.74 15.81
N LYS A 143 -0.79 -6.80 16.65
CA LYS A 143 -0.28 -6.59 18.00
C LYS A 143 -1.42 -6.59 18.99
N LYS A 144 -1.08 -6.89 20.25
CA LYS A 144 -2.02 -6.83 21.36
C LYS A 144 -1.52 -5.77 22.35
N LEU A 145 -2.37 -4.79 22.68
CA LEU A 145 -2.19 -3.95 23.83
C LEU A 145 -2.82 -4.64 25.04
N ALA A 146 -2.08 -4.72 26.14
CA ALA A 146 -2.61 -4.96 27.47
C ALA A 146 -2.37 -3.71 28.31
N VAL A 147 -3.41 -3.06 28.80
CA VAL A 147 -3.32 -1.85 29.64
C VAL A 147 -4.03 -2.08 30.96
N TYR A 148 -3.47 -1.54 32.04
CA TYR A 148 -3.97 -1.67 33.41
C TYR A 148 -4.55 -0.34 33.86
N VAL A 149 -5.84 -0.29 34.18
CA VAL A 149 -6.57 0.95 34.48
C VAL A 149 -7.51 0.73 35.68
N PRO A 150 -7.75 1.73 36.55
CA PRO A 150 -8.77 1.63 37.60
C PRO A 150 -10.12 1.16 37.04
N ILE A 151 -10.84 0.33 37.76
CA ILE A 151 -12.09 -0.31 37.27
C ILE A 151 -13.09 0.74 36.76
N GLU A 152 -13.21 1.85 37.47
CA GLU A 152 -14.10 2.96 37.10
C GLU A 152 -13.81 3.59 35.75
N ASP A 153 -12.53 3.60 35.30
CA ASP A 153 -12.10 4.16 34.02
C ASP A 153 -12.11 3.13 32.90
N SER A 154 -12.38 1.86 33.18
CA SER A 154 -12.30 0.75 32.22
C SER A 154 -13.22 0.95 31.00
N ARG A 155 -14.41 1.50 31.18
CA ARG A 155 -15.35 1.77 30.08
C ARG A 155 -14.83 2.87 29.16
N LYS A 156 -14.29 3.97 29.72
CA LYS A 156 -13.72 5.10 28.99
C LYS A 156 -12.50 4.64 28.17
N MET A 157 -11.63 3.82 28.78
CA MET A 157 -10.47 3.24 28.11
C MET A 157 -10.88 2.36 26.92
N ARG A 158 -11.79 1.40 27.10
CA ARG A 158 -12.25 0.53 25.99
C ARG A 158 -12.85 1.34 24.84
N GLN A 159 -13.64 2.38 25.15
CA GLN A 159 -14.22 3.23 24.10
C GLN A 159 -13.13 3.98 23.33
N ALA A 160 -12.17 4.60 24.02
CA ALA A 160 -11.07 5.33 23.39
C ALA A 160 -10.24 4.42 22.46
N LEU A 161 -9.95 3.19 22.90
CA LEU A 161 -9.23 2.21 22.10
C LEU A 161 -10.06 1.78 20.87
N ALA A 162 -11.36 1.52 21.05
CA ALA A 162 -12.26 1.13 19.97
C ALA A 162 -12.39 2.22 18.88
N ASP A 163 -12.41 3.49 19.28
CA ASP A 163 -12.51 4.65 18.39
C ASP A 163 -11.27 4.81 17.47
N THR A 164 -10.15 4.17 17.83
CA THR A 164 -8.96 4.10 16.97
C THR A 164 -9.08 3.09 15.83
N GLY A 165 -10.03 2.15 15.91
CA GLY A 165 -10.15 0.97 15.08
C GLY A 165 -9.54 -0.29 15.70
N ALA A 166 -9.02 -0.23 16.94
CA ALA A 166 -8.57 -1.43 17.66
C ALA A 166 -9.77 -2.34 18.01
N GLY A 167 -9.54 -3.66 18.05
CA GLY A 167 -10.58 -4.64 18.29
C GLY A 167 -11.49 -4.91 17.09
N MET A 168 -10.98 -4.72 15.87
CA MET A 168 -11.62 -5.22 14.65
C MET A 168 -11.21 -6.66 14.42
N GLN A 169 -12.20 -7.57 14.29
CA GLN A 169 -11.96 -9.00 14.02
C GLN A 169 -13.04 -9.52 13.07
N GLY A 170 -12.72 -9.60 11.79
CA GLY A 170 -13.68 -9.92 10.74
C GLY A 170 -14.87 -8.96 10.78
N ASN A 171 -16.07 -9.46 10.91
CA ASN A 171 -17.30 -8.66 11.00
C ASN A 171 -17.60 -8.12 12.40
N TYR A 172 -16.73 -8.37 13.39
CA TYR A 172 -16.89 -7.87 14.75
C TYR A 172 -16.01 -6.67 15.02
N ARG A 173 -16.55 -5.69 15.70
CA ARG A 173 -15.84 -4.45 16.11
C ARG A 173 -15.88 -4.29 17.62
N ASN A 174 -14.97 -3.47 18.14
CA ASN A 174 -14.87 -3.14 19.57
C ASN A 174 -14.62 -4.40 20.43
N THR A 175 -13.96 -5.42 19.86
CA THR A 175 -13.61 -6.63 20.62
C THR A 175 -12.52 -6.29 21.62
N SER A 176 -12.71 -6.70 22.84
CA SER A 176 -11.73 -6.55 23.93
C SER A 176 -11.95 -7.65 24.96
N TYR A 177 -10.91 -7.93 25.71
CA TYR A 177 -11.01 -8.80 26.87
C TYR A 177 -10.60 -8.07 28.13
N SER A 178 -11.30 -8.26 29.25
CA SER A 178 -10.97 -7.58 30.49
C SER A 178 -10.91 -8.56 31.65
N LEU A 179 -9.87 -8.43 32.46
CA LEU A 179 -9.66 -9.17 33.70
C LEU A 179 -9.57 -8.16 34.86
N VAL A 180 -10.20 -8.46 35.99
CA VAL A 180 -10.07 -7.66 37.20
C VAL A 180 -8.97 -8.24 38.10
N GLY A 181 -8.09 -7.38 38.55
CA GLY A 181 -6.97 -7.74 39.42
C GLY A 181 -6.62 -6.64 40.41
N THR A 182 -5.56 -6.85 41.17
CA THR A 182 -5.05 -5.85 42.11
C THR A 182 -3.68 -5.37 41.66
N GLY A 183 -3.61 -4.12 41.20
CA GLY A 183 -2.36 -3.40 40.95
C GLY A 183 -1.70 -3.02 42.29
N ARG A 184 -0.37 -2.98 42.34
CA ARG A 184 0.43 -2.52 43.45
C ARG A 184 1.57 -1.65 42.96
N PHE A 185 1.76 -0.52 43.61
CA PHE A 185 2.86 0.39 43.31
C PHE A 185 3.21 1.24 44.53
N THR A 186 4.42 1.79 44.54
CA THR A 186 4.89 2.71 45.54
C THR A 186 5.43 3.95 44.84
N PRO A 187 4.71 5.11 44.89
CA PRO A 187 5.21 6.35 44.33
C PRO A 187 6.47 6.82 45.08
N ASN A 188 7.46 7.35 44.36
CA ASN A 188 8.61 8.01 44.99
C ASN A 188 8.32 9.51 45.22
N ALA A 189 9.27 10.23 45.78
CA ALA A 189 9.12 11.67 46.12
C ALA A 189 9.00 12.58 44.87
N GLN A 190 9.29 12.08 43.65
CA GLN A 190 9.24 12.84 42.40
C GLN A 190 7.94 12.59 41.63
N ALA A 191 7.19 11.54 42.00
CA ALA A 191 5.92 11.21 41.35
C ALA A 191 4.80 12.18 41.77
N ASN A 192 3.87 12.41 40.85
CA ASN A 192 2.62 13.12 41.12
C ASN A 192 1.43 12.15 40.90
N PRO A 193 1.24 11.17 41.77
CA PRO A 193 0.32 10.08 41.56
C PRO A 193 -1.12 10.54 41.60
N ALA A 194 -1.96 10.04 40.67
CA ALA A 194 -3.40 10.21 40.72
C ALA A 194 -4.04 9.51 41.95
N ILE A 195 -3.43 8.41 42.41
CA ILE A 195 -3.84 7.62 43.58
C ILE A 195 -2.60 7.35 44.41
N GLY A 196 -2.71 7.54 45.75
CA GLY A 196 -1.66 7.20 46.69
C GLY A 196 -0.78 8.35 47.14
N ARG A 197 0.21 8.02 47.97
CA ARG A 197 1.16 8.97 48.58
C ARG A 197 2.59 8.48 48.42
N SER A 198 3.53 9.43 48.38
CA SER A 198 4.96 9.11 48.31
C SER A 198 5.40 8.13 49.38
N ASP A 199 6.23 7.15 49.00
CA ASP A 199 6.84 6.14 49.86
C ASP A 199 5.87 5.22 50.62
N GLN A 200 4.62 5.11 50.14
CA GLN A 200 3.61 4.18 50.67
C GLN A 200 3.16 3.21 49.55
N GLU A 201 3.08 1.91 49.91
CA GLU A 201 2.53 0.91 49.00
C GLU A 201 1.03 1.10 48.80
N GLU A 202 0.59 1.31 47.60
CA GLU A 202 -0.82 1.38 47.22
C GLU A 202 -1.32 0.08 46.60
N LYS A 203 -2.61 -0.21 46.82
CA LYS A 203 -3.31 -1.36 46.26
C LYS A 203 -4.59 -0.86 45.60
N VAL A 204 -4.63 -0.99 44.27
CA VAL A 204 -5.78 -0.51 43.49
C VAL A 204 -6.43 -1.70 42.78
N GLN A 205 -7.77 -1.72 42.78
CA GLN A 205 -8.51 -2.66 41.96
C GLN A 205 -8.49 -2.15 40.51
N GLU A 206 -7.88 -2.90 39.63
CA GLU A 206 -7.66 -2.54 38.23
C GLU A 206 -8.29 -3.56 37.27
N ALA A 207 -8.71 -3.07 36.14
CA ALA A 207 -9.03 -3.88 34.97
C ALA A 207 -7.80 -3.95 34.04
N ARG A 208 -7.30 -5.15 33.77
CA ARG A 208 -6.43 -5.39 32.64
C ARG A 208 -7.30 -5.50 31.40
N ILE A 209 -7.14 -4.59 30.47
CA ILE A 209 -7.87 -4.54 29.19
C ILE A 209 -6.93 -4.97 28.06
N GLU A 210 -7.34 -5.96 27.29
CA GLU A 210 -6.61 -6.44 26.13
C GLU A 210 -7.40 -6.13 24.85
N VAL A 211 -6.72 -5.56 23.85
CA VAL A 211 -7.25 -5.34 22.52
C VAL A 211 -6.21 -5.73 21.46
N VAL A 212 -6.69 -6.31 20.36
CA VAL A 212 -5.85 -6.64 19.20
C VAL A 212 -6.03 -5.57 18.14
N PHE A 213 -4.94 -5.20 17.46
CA PHE A 213 -4.96 -4.19 16.40
C PHE A 213 -3.85 -4.46 15.37
N PRO A 214 -4.02 -4.02 14.10
CA PRO A 214 -2.95 -4.06 13.12
C PRO A 214 -1.85 -3.07 13.50
N GLU A 215 -0.59 -3.45 13.33
CA GLU A 215 0.55 -2.62 13.73
C GLU A 215 0.56 -1.22 13.11
N THR A 216 -0.09 -1.06 11.95
CA THR A 216 -0.22 0.22 11.24
C THR A 216 -0.92 1.32 12.04
N ILE A 217 -1.73 0.96 13.03
CA ILE A 217 -2.43 1.93 13.90
C ILE A 217 -1.85 2.00 15.32
N GLN A 218 -0.70 1.39 15.60
CA GLN A 218 -0.12 1.34 16.95
C GLN A 218 0.02 2.72 17.58
N GLU A 219 0.55 3.68 16.84
CA GLU A 219 0.76 5.04 17.35
C GLU A 219 -0.57 5.70 17.76
N LYS A 220 -1.59 5.57 16.91
CA LYS A 220 -2.94 6.08 17.20
C LYS A 220 -3.56 5.41 18.42
N VAL A 221 -3.35 4.09 18.59
CA VAL A 221 -3.84 3.34 19.76
C VAL A 221 -3.16 3.83 21.04
N LEU A 222 -1.84 4.01 21.04
CA LEU A 222 -1.10 4.51 22.18
C LEU A 222 -1.47 5.96 22.54
N GLN A 223 -1.61 6.84 21.56
CA GLN A 223 -2.05 8.22 21.78
C GLN A 223 -3.43 8.25 22.43
N ALA A 224 -4.38 7.44 21.96
CA ALA A 224 -5.72 7.36 22.55
C ALA A 224 -5.69 6.80 23.98
N MET A 225 -4.86 5.79 24.24
CA MET A 225 -4.64 5.23 25.58
C MET A 225 -4.13 6.30 26.54
N PHE A 226 -3.03 6.98 26.18
CA PHE A 226 -2.45 8.02 27.06
C PHE A 226 -3.39 9.21 27.28
N ALA A 227 -4.19 9.60 26.29
CA ALA A 227 -5.11 10.72 26.40
C ALA A 227 -6.23 10.51 27.45
N VAL A 228 -6.58 9.26 27.75
CA VAL A 228 -7.69 8.95 28.67
C VAL A 228 -7.26 8.26 29.95
N HIS A 229 -6.01 7.82 30.04
CA HIS A 229 -5.50 7.14 31.23
C HIS A 229 -5.36 8.11 32.42
N PRO A 230 -5.86 7.74 33.62
CA PRO A 230 -5.77 8.64 34.77
C PRO A 230 -4.37 8.75 35.40
N TYR A 231 -3.49 7.74 35.18
CA TYR A 231 -2.14 7.76 35.72
C TYR A 231 -1.19 8.55 34.83
N GLU A 232 -0.22 9.24 35.43
CA GLU A 232 0.85 9.94 34.73
C GLU A 232 1.79 8.97 33.99
N GLU A 233 2.03 7.79 34.58
CA GLU A 233 2.82 6.70 34.04
C GLU A 233 1.99 5.39 33.99
N PRO A 234 1.20 5.17 32.95
CA PRO A 234 0.40 3.95 32.80
C PRO A 234 1.26 2.70 32.65
N ALA A 235 0.87 1.61 33.31
CA ALA A 235 1.39 0.29 32.99
C ALA A 235 0.68 -0.26 31.75
N TYR A 236 1.44 -0.67 30.74
CA TYR A 236 0.92 -1.33 29.55
C TYR A 236 1.98 -2.19 28.86
N ASP A 237 1.54 -3.17 28.11
CA ASP A 237 2.39 -4.04 27.31
C ASP A 237 1.91 -4.05 25.86
N ILE A 238 2.86 -4.04 24.91
CA ILE A 238 2.61 -4.32 23.49
C ILE A 238 3.23 -5.67 23.15
N LEU A 239 2.38 -6.60 22.74
CA LEU A 239 2.76 -7.97 22.42
C LEU A 239 2.60 -8.19 20.90
N PRO A 240 3.67 -8.58 20.17
CA PRO A 240 3.52 -9.05 18.80
C PRO A 240 2.74 -10.37 18.79
N LEU A 241 1.94 -10.57 17.75
CA LEU A 241 1.15 -11.78 17.57
C LEU A 241 1.54 -12.50 16.30
N ASP A 242 1.62 -13.84 16.36
CA ASP A 242 1.84 -14.70 15.19
C ASP A 242 0.54 -14.98 14.39
N ASN A 243 -0.54 -14.30 14.73
CA ASN A 243 -1.78 -14.39 13.97
C ASN A 243 -1.56 -13.87 12.55
N PRO A 244 -2.01 -14.61 11.51
CA PRO A 244 -1.87 -14.15 10.13
C PRO A 244 -2.62 -12.84 9.93
N GLY A 245 -1.93 -11.88 9.35
CA GLY A 245 -2.48 -10.58 8.98
C GLY A 245 -2.85 -10.51 7.52
N GLU A 246 -3.26 -9.33 7.09
CA GLU A 246 -3.48 -9.06 5.68
C GLU A 246 -2.14 -9.07 4.93
N SER A 247 -2.08 -9.85 3.87
CA SER A 247 -0.88 -10.01 3.05
C SER A 247 -1.07 -9.38 1.68
N PHE A 248 0.02 -8.82 1.16
CA PHE A 248 0.09 -8.17 -0.15
C PHE A 248 1.26 -8.73 -0.95
N GLY A 249 1.17 -8.63 -2.27
CA GLY A 249 2.25 -9.14 -3.10
C GLY A 249 2.20 -8.68 -4.54
N LEU A 250 3.34 -8.85 -5.19
CA LEU A 250 3.51 -8.56 -6.61
C LEU A 250 2.83 -9.61 -7.48
N GLY A 251 2.27 -9.15 -8.59
CA GLY A 251 1.60 -10.00 -9.55
C GLY A 251 0.34 -10.67 -9.00
N ARG A 252 -0.33 -11.42 -9.85
CA ARG A 252 -1.52 -12.22 -9.48
C ARG A 252 -1.42 -13.61 -10.07
N ILE A 253 -1.99 -14.57 -9.38
CA ILE A 253 -2.31 -15.90 -9.87
C ILE A 253 -3.82 -16.07 -9.86
N GLY A 254 -4.33 -16.78 -10.84
CA GLY A 254 -5.76 -17.00 -10.96
C GLY A 254 -6.08 -17.98 -12.08
N HIS A 255 -7.34 -18.08 -12.41
CA HIS A 255 -7.82 -19.05 -13.40
C HIS A 255 -8.89 -18.46 -14.32
N LEU A 256 -8.96 -19.01 -15.53
CA LEU A 256 -10.09 -18.80 -16.44
C LEU A 256 -11.23 -19.75 -16.07
N ASP A 257 -12.48 -19.36 -16.29
CA ASP A 257 -13.65 -20.21 -16.04
C ASP A 257 -13.56 -21.57 -16.76
N THR A 258 -12.99 -21.57 -17.95
CA THR A 258 -12.78 -22.77 -18.77
C THR A 258 -11.40 -22.74 -19.42
N ALA A 259 -10.81 -23.93 -19.62
CA ALA A 259 -9.56 -24.07 -20.33
C ALA A 259 -9.73 -23.69 -21.81
N VAL A 260 -8.82 -22.86 -22.34
CA VAL A 260 -8.79 -22.38 -23.73
C VAL A 260 -7.52 -22.82 -24.42
N ASP A 261 -7.51 -22.85 -25.74
CA ASP A 261 -6.29 -23.13 -26.51
C ASP A 261 -5.27 -21.98 -26.32
N ILE A 262 -3.98 -22.32 -26.23
CA ILE A 262 -2.91 -21.34 -25.99
C ILE A 262 -2.87 -20.26 -27.09
N GLU A 263 -3.13 -20.63 -28.35
CA GLU A 263 -3.14 -19.69 -29.46
C GLU A 263 -4.28 -18.68 -29.33
N ASP A 264 -5.49 -19.14 -28.94
CA ASP A 264 -6.64 -18.27 -28.68
C ASP A 264 -6.36 -17.33 -27.52
N PHE A 265 -5.73 -17.84 -26.47
CA PHE A 265 -5.35 -17.02 -25.32
C PHE A 265 -4.31 -15.95 -25.69
N VAL A 266 -3.28 -16.31 -26.46
CA VAL A 266 -2.28 -15.38 -26.99
C VAL A 266 -2.94 -14.30 -27.84
N GLN A 267 -3.90 -14.66 -28.70
CA GLN A 267 -4.64 -13.69 -29.49
C GLN A 267 -5.52 -12.79 -28.62
N LYS A 268 -6.14 -13.33 -27.58
CA LYS A 268 -6.90 -12.55 -26.59
C LYS A 268 -6.00 -11.50 -25.92
N VAL A 269 -4.80 -11.88 -25.44
CA VAL A 269 -3.84 -10.95 -24.84
C VAL A 269 -3.47 -9.83 -25.83
N LYS A 270 -3.14 -10.17 -27.07
CA LYS A 270 -2.83 -9.18 -28.11
C LYS A 270 -3.95 -8.18 -28.33
N THR A 271 -5.17 -8.68 -28.46
CA THR A 271 -6.34 -7.84 -28.73
C THR A 271 -6.70 -6.97 -27.54
N THR A 272 -6.70 -7.55 -26.33
CA THR A 272 -7.06 -6.85 -25.09
C THR A 272 -6.13 -5.67 -24.82
N PHE A 273 -4.82 -5.88 -25.00
CA PHE A 273 -3.83 -4.83 -24.74
C PHE A 273 -3.41 -4.05 -26.02
N GLN A 274 -4.10 -4.28 -27.16
CA GLN A 274 -3.85 -3.60 -28.43
C GLN A 274 -2.38 -3.67 -28.88
N LEU A 275 -1.78 -4.87 -28.77
CA LEU A 275 -0.37 -5.09 -29.07
C LEU A 275 -0.16 -5.40 -30.55
N ASP A 276 0.83 -4.78 -31.18
CA ASP A 276 1.29 -5.14 -32.53
C ASP A 276 1.90 -6.54 -32.56
N GLY A 277 2.55 -6.95 -31.46
CA GLY A 277 3.15 -8.27 -31.32
C GLY A 277 3.44 -8.60 -29.85
N LEU A 278 3.63 -9.88 -29.56
CA LEU A 278 4.15 -10.38 -28.31
C LEU A 278 5.19 -11.47 -28.57
N ARG A 279 6.01 -11.77 -27.58
CA ARG A 279 6.96 -12.88 -27.62
C ARG A 279 6.43 -14.00 -26.73
N LEU A 280 6.34 -15.20 -27.32
CA LEU A 280 5.95 -16.41 -26.58
C LEU A 280 7.20 -17.29 -26.38
N VAL A 281 7.55 -17.54 -25.12
CA VAL A 281 8.57 -18.53 -24.75
C VAL A 281 7.84 -19.81 -24.42
N GLN A 282 8.08 -20.86 -25.20
CA GLN A 282 7.45 -22.16 -25.00
C GLN A 282 8.48 -23.20 -24.52
N PRO A 283 8.16 -23.96 -23.46
CA PRO A 283 8.95 -25.13 -23.07
C PRO A 283 8.81 -26.24 -24.14
N LYS A 284 9.75 -27.18 -24.18
CA LYS A 284 9.76 -28.30 -25.13
C LYS A 284 8.47 -29.15 -25.10
N LYS A 285 7.76 -29.16 -23.98
CA LYS A 285 6.50 -29.87 -23.77
C LYS A 285 5.41 -28.87 -23.32
N ALA A 286 5.12 -27.89 -24.17
CA ALA A 286 4.08 -26.92 -23.88
C ALA A 286 2.68 -27.57 -23.83
N LYS A 287 1.84 -27.12 -22.92
CA LYS A 287 0.42 -27.47 -22.90
C LYS A 287 -0.29 -26.78 -24.05
N GLN A 288 -1.21 -27.49 -24.70
CA GLN A 288 -2.05 -26.90 -25.76
C GLN A 288 -3.19 -26.08 -25.15
N LYS A 289 -3.72 -26.48 -23.97
CA LYS A 289 -4.78 -25.78 -23.28
C LYS A 289 -4.27 -25.17 -21.98
N VAL A 290 -4.76 -23.98 -21.68
CA VAL A 290 -4.36 -23.16 -20.53
C VAL A 290 -5.59 -22.73 -19.76
N GLN A 291 -5.50 -22.75 -18.45
CA GLN A 291 -6.54 -22.31 -17.53
C GLN A 291 -5.95 -21.51 -16.37
N ASN A 292 -4.84 -21.96 -15.79
CA ASN A 292 -4.18 -21.28 -14.67
C ASN A 292 -3.21 -20.24 -15.21
N ILE A 293 -3.42 -18.99 -14.80
CA ILE A 293 -2.70 -17.83 -15.33
C ILE A 293 -1.97 -17.15 -14.19
N ALA A 294 -0.70 -16.80 -14.42
CA ALA A 294 0.05 -15.88 -13.59
C ALA A 294 0.33 -14.60 -14.38
N ILE A 295 0.20 -13.45 -13.74
CA ILE A 295 0.43 -12.13 -14.34
C ILE A 295 1.27 -11.30 -13.40
N CYS A 296 2.32 -10.66 -13.91
CA CYS A 296 3.05 -9.64 -13.20
C CYS A 296 3.55 -8.60 -14.21
N GLY A 297 3.00 -7.39 -14.12
CA GLY A 297 3.38 -6.27 -14.97
C GLY A 297 4.83 -5.85 -14.81
N GLY A 298 5.34 -5.06 -15.77
CA GLY A 298 6.71 -4.54 -15.75
C GLY A 298 7.79 -5.61 -16.02
N SER A 299 9.01 -5.36 -15.55
CA SER A 299 10.19 -6.22 -15.76
C SER A 299 10.25 -7.36 -14.73
N ALA A 300 9.25 -8.24 -14.76
CA ALA A 300 9.05 -9.28 -13.75
C ALA A 300 9.44 -10.69 -14.21
N GLY A 301 10.20 -10.83 -15.30
CA GLY A 301 10.65 -12.13 -15.83
C GLY A 301 11.33 -13.03 -14.78
N LYS A 302 11.99 -12.43 -13.78
CA LYS A 302 12.65 -13.15 -12.68
C LYS A 302 11.71 -14.00 -11.82
N PHE A 303 10.40 -13.73 -11.82
CA PHE A 303 9.41 -14.44 -11.01
C PHE A 303 8.78 -15.67 -11.69
N TYR A 304 9.31 -16.10 -12.83
CA TYR A 304 8.83 -17.32 -13.48
C TYR A 304 8.89 -18.59 -12.59
N PRO A 305 9.88 -18.74 -11.66
CA PRO A 305 9.88 -19.91 -10.77
C PRO A 305 8.65 -19.92 -9.82
N GLU A 306 8.18 -18.76 -9.40
CA GLU A 306 6.97 -18.62 -8.56
C GLU A 306 5.72 -18.97 -9.38
N ALA A 307 5.65 -18.58 -10.65
CA ALA A 307 4.59 -19.00 -11.55
C ALA A 307 4.56 -20.53 -11.76
N ILE A 308 5.72 -21.17 -11.88
CA ILE A 308 5.82 -22.65 -11.92
C ILE A 308 5.32 -23.27 -10.62
N LYS A 309 5.76 -22.76 -9.46
CA LYS A 309 5.33 -23.25 -8.14
C LYS A 309 3.81 -23.13 -7.92
N SER A 310 3.19 -22.09 -8.47
CA SER A 310 1.75 -21.89 -8.44
C SER A 310 0.99 -22.74 -9.45
N CYS A 311 1.67 -23.61 -10.20
CA CYS A 311 1.10 -24.44 -11.28
C CYS A 311 0.43 -23.63 -12.39
N ALA A 312 0.90 -22.42 -12.67
CA ALA A 312 0.41 -21.62 -13.79
C ALA A 312 0.74 -22.31 -15.14
N ASP A 313 -0.22 -22.31 -16.05
CA ASP A 313 -0.03 -22.79 -17.42
C ASP A 313 0.63 -21.72 -18.29
N VAL A 314 0.38 -20.45 -17.97
CA VAL A 314 0.94 -19.27 -18.64
C VAL A 314 1.36 -18.24 -17.62
N TYR A 315 2.52 -17.62 -17.87
CA TYR A 315 2.99 -16.46 -17.13
C TYR A 315 3.12 -15.25 -18.07
N ILE A 316 2.42 -14.16 -17.74
CA ILE A 316 2.44 -12.90 -18.52
C ILE A 316 3.28 -11.88 -17.76
N THR A 317 4.23 -11.26 -18.47
CA THR A 317 5.07 -10.18 -17.94
C THR A 317 5.53 -9.24 -19.06
N GLY A 318 5.98 -8.03 -18.71
CA GLY A 318 6.45 -7.04 -19.69
C GLY A 318 7.79 -7.40 -20.30
N ASP A 319 8.80 -7.62 -19.46
CA ASP A 319 10.16 -7.86 -19.91
C ASP A 319 10.69 -9.23 -19.47
N VAL A 320 11.29 -9.95 -20.42
CA VAL A 320 12.05 -11.17 -20.17
C VAL A 320 13.42 -11.03 -20.83
N ASN A 321 14.49 -11.10 -20.03
CA ASN A 321 15.84 -11.06 -20.57
C ASN A 321 16.22 -12.38 -21.25
N TYR A 322 17.31 -12.37 -22.05
CA TYR A 322 17.75 -13.51 -22.82
C TYR A 322 17.98 -14.78 -21.99
N HIS A 323 18.72 -14.66 -20.88
CA HIS A 323 19.04 -15.81 -20.02
C HIS A 323 17.78 -16.40 -19.37
N THR A 324 16.92 -15.54 -18.83
CA THR A 324 15.65 -15.97 -18.25
C THR A 324 14.77 -16.68 -19.27
N ALA A 325 14.69 -16.17 -20.53
CA ALA A 325 13.94 -16.84 -21.59
C ALA A 325 14.51 -18.22 -21.94
N HIS A 326 15.84 -18.37 -21.91
CA HIS A 326 16.51 -19.64 -22.12
C HIS A 326 16.21 -20.64 -21.00
N ASP A 327 16.23 -20.19 -19.75
CA ASP A 327 15.91 -21.02 -18.57
C ASP A 327 14.45 -21.49 -18.59
N MET A 328 13.52 -20.63 -19.02
CA MET A 328 12.10 -20.98 -19.18
C MET A 328 11.85 -22.07 -20.23
N GLN A 329 12.76 -22.30 -21.20
CA GLN A 329 12.64 -23.34 -22.22
C GLN A 329 13.09 -24.71 -21.73
N SER A 330 13.80 -24.79 -20.61
CA SER A 330 14.36 -26.04 -20.08
C SER A 330 13.32 -26.91 -19.41
#